data_d8ef5150aceefd7f460b14dcf9e05191
#
_entry.id   d8ef5150aceefd7f460b14dcf9e05191
#
_cell.length_a   1.000
_cell.length_b   1.000
_cell.length_c   1.000
_cell.angle_alpha   90.00
_cell.angle_beta   90.00
_cell.angle_gamma   90.00
#
_symmetry.space_group_name_H-M   'P 1'
#
loop_
_entity.id
_entity.type
_entity.pdbx_description
1 polymer ?
#
loop_
_entity_poly.entity_id
_entity_poly.type
_entity_poly.pdbx_seq_one_letter_code
_entity_poly.pdbx_strand_id
1 'polypeptide(L)'
;MQNYSNYSVKTKGKGKTSRFLFIFGTRPEAIKLAPLIVKLKDIGNIQVCVTGQHREMLDQVLQFFSIVPDYDLNIMMENQSLFTVTSKSLRLLEKVIKESQPNLIIVQGDTTTAFVGALAGFYNKIKVAHIEAGLRSFHKFSPFPEETNRVLVSHIADYHFAPTDKAKENLLRESISEENIFVVGNTVIDALFMGLDIVNRNEKRFYDYFRFLDFSKRIILVTGHRRESFGKPFENICHALKEIARENVETIYPVHLNPNVRGHVYPRLSGIKNIHLVEPLEYPYLIWLMSKSYLILTDSGGIQEEAPSLGKPVLVMRDVTERTEGIDAGTALLVGTDKEKIVKSVKMLLSNKGEYNNMAKHRNPYGDGKSSMRIRTTIKKLLQ
;
A
#
# COMPACT_ATOMS: atom_id res chain seq x y z
N MET A 1 -12.17 23.85 11.21
CA MET A 1 -10.99 24.41 10.54
C MET A 1 -10.01 24.85 11.62
N GLN A 2 -8.99 24.07 11.94
CA GLN A 2 -7.90 24.48 12.82
C GLN A 2 -6.59 24.30 12.06
N ASN A 3 -5.85 25.40 11.99
CA ASN A 3 -4.60 25.58 11.28
C ASN A 3 -3.49 24.67 11.80
N TYR A 4 -2.93 23.86 10.94
CA TYR A 4 -1.62 23.24 11.11
C TYR A 4 -0.61 24.03 10.27
N SER A 5 -0.18 25.18 10.76
CA SER A 5 0.97 25.88 10.22
C SER A 5 2.06 25.89 11.29
N ASN A 6 3.22 25.30 10.96
CA ASN A 6 4.56 25.79 11.26
C ASN A 6 5.58 24.65 11.30
N TYR A 7 6.19 24.36 10.16
CA TYR A 7 7.59 23.96 10.08
C TYR A 7 8.17 24.45 8.75
N SER A 8 8.45 25.75 8.68
CA SER A 8 9.31 26.33 7.67
C SER A 8 10.72 26.38 8.23
N VAL A 9 11.56 25.42 7.90
CA VAL A 9 13.01 25.50 8.13
C VAL A 9 13.67 25.90 6.82
N LYS A 10 14.02 27.18 6.71
CA LYS A 10 14.93 27.67 5.65
C LYS A 10 16.36 27.27 6.01
N THR A 11 16.93 26.30 5.33
CA THR A 11 18.37 26.01 5.38
C THR A 11 19.06 26.64 4.16
N LYS A 12 19.85 27.67 4.39
CA LYS A 12 20.83 28.18 3.44
C LYS A 12 22.09 27.32 3.51
N GLY A 13 22.33 26.49 2.48
CA GLY A 13 23.58 25.79 2.23
C GLY A 13 23.98 25.99 0.77
N LYS A 14 25.12 26.64 0.52
CA LYS A 14 25.72 26.81 -0.81
C LYS A 14 26.39 25.50 -1.26
N GLY A 15 25.63 24.60 -1.88
CA GLY A 15 26.04 23.46 -2.69
C GLY A 15 24.94 23.24 -3.72
N LYS A 16 25.24 22.70 -4.90
CA LYS A 16 24.18 22.33 -5.86
C LYS A 16 23.24 21.34 -5.15
N THR A 17 22.11 21.83 -4.63
CA THR A 17 21.14 21.00 -3.93
C THR A 17 20.47 20.10 -4.97
N SER A 18 20.60 18.79 -4.81
CA SER A 18 19.96 17.83 -5.70
C SER A 18 18.44 18.06 -5.73
N ARG A 19 17.84 17.99 -6.91
CA ARG A 19 16.41 18.16 -7.13
C ARG A 19 15.78 16.80 -7.43
N PHE A 20 14.80 16.41 -6.65
CA PHE A 20 14.08 15.15 -6.77
C PHE A 20 12.65 15.41 -7.20
N LEU A 21 12.21 14.80 -8.28
CA LEU A 21 10.84 14.86 -8.75
C LEU A 21 10.13 13.52 -8.50
N PHE A 22 9.19 13.50 -7.58
CA PHE A 22 8.30 12.37 -7.34
C PHE A 22 7.12 12.45 -8.30
N ILE A 23 6.82 11.34 -9.01
CA ILE A 23 5.70 11.26 -9.95
C ILE A 23 4.81 10.08 -9.55
N PHE A 24 3.56 10.34 -9.22
CA PHE A 24 2.58 9.32 -8.86
C PHE A 24 1.15 9.79 -9.12
N GLY A 25 0.18 8.86 -9.12
CA GLY A 25 -1.20 9.20 -9.47
C GLY A 25 -2.27 8.54 -8.63
N THR A 26 -1.91 7.58 -7.79
CA THR A 26 -2.86 6.77 -7.04
C THR A 26 -2.63 6.82 -5.54
N ARG A 27 -3.66 6.45 -4.78
CA ARG A 27 -3.59 6.35 -3.31
C ARG A 27 -2.49 5.41 -2.80
N PRO A 28 -2.33 4.18 -3.34
CA PRO A 28 -1.26 3.28 -2.89
C PRO A 28 0.14 3.83 -3.14
N GLU A 29 0.38 4.49 -4.28
CA GLU A 29 1.65 5.13 -4.58
C GLU A 29 1.95 6.25 -3.56
N ALA A 30 0.97 7.12 -3.31
CA ALA A 30 1.11 8.22 -2.35
C ALA A 30 1.45 7.70 -0.93
N ILE A 31 0.78 6.66 -0.46
CA ILE A 31 1.08 6.04 0.84
C ILE A 31 2.53 5.57 0.88
N LYS A 32 2.99 4.81 -0.11
CA LYS A 32 4.33 4.22 -0.15
C LYS A 32 5.44 5.25 -0.34
N LEU A 33 5.17 6.36 -1.03
CA LEU A 33 6.13 7.43 -1.26
C LEU A 33 6.19 8.46 -0.13
N ALA A 34 5.12 8.63 0.66
CA ALA A 34 5.06 9.64 1.72
C ALA A 34 6.25 9.60 2.69
N PRO A 35 6.65 8.45 3.27
CA PRO A 35 7.79 8.43 4.17
C PRO A 35 9.11 8.75 3.47
N LEU A 36 9.27 8.39 2.19
CA LEU A 36 10.45 8.71 1.42
C LEU A 36 10.54 10.20 1.08
N ILE A 37 9.43 10.83 0.71
CA ILE A 37 9.30 12.28 0.51
C ILE A 37 9.80 13.02 1.75
N VAL A 38 9.34 12.61 2.94
CA VAL A 38 9.78 13.23 4.19
C VAL A 38 11.27 13.02 4.45
N LYS A 39 11.79 11.79 4.19
CA LYS A 39 13.20 11.45 4.47
C LYS A 39 14.21 12.07 3.50
N LEU A 40 13.81 12.42 2.28
CA LEU A 40 14.73 13.03 1.32
C LEU A 40 14.84 14.56 1.44
N LYS A 41 13.95 15.21 2.21
CA LYS A 41 13.96 16.68 2.39
C LYS A 41 15.28 17.24 2.96
N ASP A 42 16.02 16.42 3.69
CA ASP A 42 17.31 16.82 4.29
C ASP A 42 18.52 16.68 3.36
N ILE A 43 18.36 15.99 2.21
CA ILE A 43 19.45 15.80 1.24
C ILE A 43 19.17 16.45 -0.12
N GLY A 44 17.99 17.04 -0.33
CA GLY A 44 17.67 17.69 -1.59
C GLY A 44 16.37 18.47 -1.60
N ASN A 45 16.15 19.19 -2.68
CA ASN A 45 14.87 19.86 -2.94
C ASN A 45 13.87 18.86 -3.51
N ILE A 46 12.74 18.70 -2.82
CA ILE A 46 11.68 17.77 -3.21
C ILE A 46 10.62 18.51 -3.99
N GLN A 47 10.27 17.97 -5.13
CA GLN A 47 9.11 18.37 -5.92
C GLN A 47 8.19 17.18 -6.11
N VAL A 48 6.91 17.40 -6.01
CA VAL A 48 5.86 16.39 -6.10
C VAL A 48 4.94 16.72 -7.27
N CYS A 49 4.86 15.80 -8.23
CA CYS A 49 3.95 15.85 -9.36
C CYS A 49 2.91 14.74 -9.25
N VAL A 50 1.64 15.12 -9.17
CA VAL A 50 0.53 14.16 -9.16
C VAL A 50 -0.20 14.18 -10.50
N THR A 51 -0.57 12.99 -10.98
CA THR A 51 -1.36 12.89 -12.22
C THR A 51 -2.86 13.02 -11.95
N GLY A 52 -3.30 12.77 -10.72
CA GLY A 52 -4.71 12.90 -10.33
C GLY A 52 -5.60 11.81 -10.95
N GLN A 53 -5.09 10.59 -11.13
CA GLN A 53 -5.85 9.46 -11.70
C GLN A 53 -7.05 9.03 -10.83
N HIS A 54 -6.97 9.22 -9.48
CA HIS A 54 -8.03 8.97 -8.50
C HIS A 54 -8.05 10.09 -7.47
N ARG A 55 -8.60 11.24 -7.83
CA ARG A 55 -8.46 12.52 -7.13
C ARG A 55 -8.81 12.46 -5.64
N GLU A 56 -10.06 12.15 -5.30
CA GLU A 56 -10.53 12.23 -3.91
C GLU A 56 -9.73 11.34 -2.96
N MET A 57 -9.48 10.09 -3.35
CA MET A 57 -8.72 9.14 -2.52
C MET A 57 -7.24 9.53 -2.39
N LEU A 58 -6.67 10.15 -3.42
CA LEU A 58 -5.29 10.63 -3.40
C LEU A 58 -5.16 11.83 -2.47
N ASP A 59 -6.06 12.81 -2.59
CA ASP A 59 -6.05 14.05 -1.80
C ASP A 59 -6.16 13.77 -0.29
N GLN A 60 -6.97 12.79 0.11
CA GLN A 60 -7.06 12.35 1.52
C GLN A 60 -5.70 11.88 2.07
N VAL A 61 -4.95 11.12 1.29
CA VAL A 61 -3.62 10.62 1.71
C VAL A 61 -2.59 11.73 1.73
N LEU A 62 -2.59 12.61 0.72
CA LEU A 62 -1.72 13.77 0.68
C LEU A 62 -1.94 14.67 1.89
N GLN A 63 -3.20 14.96 2.21
CA GLN A 63 -3.56 15.73 3.41
C GLN A 63 -3.12 15.03 4.70
N PHE A 64 -3.35 13.72 4.80
CA PHE A 64 -2.98 12.94 5.99
C PHE A 64 -1.48 13.00 6.28
N PHE A 65 -0.64 12.87 5.23
CA PHE A 65 0.81 12.96 5.37
C PHE A 65 1.38 14.37 5.22
N SER A 66 0.53 15.40 5.12
CA SER A 66 0.91 16.81 4.95
C SER A 66 1.83 17.03 3.73
N ILE A 67 1.48 16.39 2.63
CA ILE A 67 2.17 16.53 1.33
C ILE A 67 1.35 17.48 0.47
N VAL A 68 2.01 18.54 -0.02
CA VAL A 68 1.41 19.48 -0.98
C VAL A 68 2.10 19.25 -2.33
N PRO A 69 1.37 18.87 -3.38
CA PRO A 69 1.93 18.74 -4.71
C PRO A 69 2.38 20.10 -5.26
N ASP A 70 3.56 20.12 -5.91
CA ASP A 70 4.05 21.28 -6.65
C ASP A 70 3.39 21.35 -8.05
N TYR A 71 3.09 20.20 -8.62
CA TYR A 71 2.45 20.05 -9.93
C TYR A 71 1.28 19.08 -9.83
N ASP A 72 0.13 19.51 -10.37
CA ASP A 72 -1.07 18.70 -10.49
C ASP A 72 -1.52 18.66 -11.96
N LEU A 73 -1.38 17.49 -12.57
CA LEU A 73 -1.68 17.34 -14.00
C LEU A 73 -3.18 17.19 -14.29
N ASN A 74 -3.96 16.85 -13.28
CA ASN A 74 -5.42 16.69 -13.36
C ASN A 74 -5.87 15.98 -14.64
N ILE A 75 -5.34 14.77 -14.85
CA ILE A 75 -5.61 14.01 -16.10
C ILE A 75 -6.91 13.23 -16.06
N MET A 76 -7.54 13.08 -14.88
CA MET A 76 -8.72 12.24 -14.72
C MET A 76 -9.89 12.74 -15.56
N MET A 77 -10.49 11.84 -16.31
CA MET A 77 -11.76 12.02 -17.03
C MET A 77 -12.55 10.71 -16.94
N GLU A 78 -13.86 10.76 -17.00
CA GLU A 78 -14.68 9.56 -17.02
C GLU A 78 -14.39 8.69 -18.27
N ASN A 79 -14.33 7.38 -18.09
CA ASN A 79 -14.15 6.40 -19.17
C ASN A 79 -12.89 6.59 -20.04
N GLN A 80 -11.80 7.07 -19.45
CA GLN A 80 -10.52 7.20 -20.18
C GLN A 80 -9.94 5.87 -20.63
N SER A 81 -9.45 5.84 -21.86
CA SER A 81 -8.62 4.74 -22.34
C SER A 81 -7.18 4.84 -21.80
N LEU A 82 -6.47 3.73 -21.73
CA LEU A 82 -5.04 3.73 -21.42
C LEU A 82 -4.23 4.61 -22.38
N PHE A 83 -4.63 4.67 -23.66
CA PHE A 83 -4.02 5.55 -24.67
C PHE A 83 -4.11 7.01 -24.26
N THR A 84 -5.29 7.46 -23.83
CA THR A 84 -5.53 8.84 -23.41
C THR A 84 -4.71 9.18 -22.17
N VAL A 85 -4.73 8.30 -21.14
CA VAL A 85 -3.95 8.48 -19.91
C VAL A 85 -2.47 8.58 -20.23
N THR A 86 -1.93 7.63 -21.00
CA THR A 86 -0.50 7.58 -21.36
C THR A 86 -0.06 8.82 -22.14
N SER A 87 -0.75 9.14 -23.24
CA SER A 87 -0.36 10.26 -24.13
C SER A 87 -0.48 11.63 -23.45
N LYS A 88 -1.58 11.86 -22.70
CA LYS A 88 -1.80 13.11 -21.98
C LYS A 88 -0.77 13.29 -20.87
N SER A 89 -0.51 12.24 -20.05
CA SER A 89 0.49 12.29 -19.00
C SER A 89 1.88 12.57 -19.55
N LEU A 90 2.31 11.86 -20.59
CA LEU A 90 3.64 12.03 -21.17
C LEU A 90 3.85 13.47 -21.68
N ARG A 91 2.85 14.04 -22.36
CA ARG A 91 2.91 15.41 -22.87
C ARG A 91 2.95 16.47 -21.79
N LEU A 92 2.23 16.26 -20.67
CA LEU A 92 2.23 17.20 -19.55
C LEU A 92 3.52 17.08 -18.74
N LEU A 93 4.05 15.86 -18.54
CA LEU A 93 5.31 15.63 -17.83
C LEU A 93 6.51 16.27 -18.54
N GLU A 94 6.50 16.37 -19.88
CA GLU A 94 7.53 17.12 -20.63
C GLU A 94 7.67 18.56 -20.10
N LYS A 95 6.55 19.24 -19.86
CA LYS A 95 6.53 20.62 -19.35
C LYS A 95 7.05 20.66 -17.92
N VAL A 96 6.56 19.77 -17.05
CA VAL A 96 6.98 19.67 -15.66
C VAL A 96 8.50 19.43 -15.54
N ILE A 97 9.04 18.52 -16.34
CA ILE A 97 10.47 18.20 -16.31
C ILE A 97 11.31 19.39 -16.79
N LYS A 98 10.88 20.10 -17.84
CA LYS A 98 11.56 21.30 -18.33
C LYS A 98 11.59 22.43 -17.29
N GLU A 99 10.54 22.56 -16.51
CA GLU A 99 10.41 23.58 -15.45
C GLU A 99 11.18 23.17 -14.19
N SER A 100 10.96 21.96 -13.68
CA SER A 100 11.53 21.45 -12.42
C SER A 100 13.02 21.10 -12.53
N GLN A 101 13.50 20.73 -13.74
CA GLN A 101 14.88 20.31 -14.03
C GLN A 101 15.44 19.36 -12.97
N PRO A 102 14.82 18.19 -12.72
CA PRO A 102 15.22 17.29 -11.66
C PRO A 102 16.56 16.61 -11.99
N ASN A 103 17.32 16.24 -10.95
CA ASN A 103 18.50 15.39 -11.09
C ASN A 103 18.12 13.90 -11.00
N LEU A 104 16.99 13.60 -10.36
CA LEU A 104 16.47 12.25 -10.21
C LEU A 104 14.93 12.28 -10.23
N ILE A 105 14.34 11.44 -11.04
CA ILE A 105 12.91 11.15 -11.02
C ILE A 105 12.67 9.89 -10.19
N ILE A 106 11.66 9.93 -9.33
CA ILE A 106 11.30 8.82 -8.46
C ILE A 106 9.87 8.38 -8.78
N VAL A 107 9.73 7.13 -9.19
CA VAL A 107 8.44 6.47 -9.47
C VAL A 107 8.24 5.26 -8.57
N GLN A 108 7.00 4.84 -8.36
CA GLN A 108 6.68 3.73 -7.47
C GLN A 108 5.77 2.72 -8.16
N GLY A 109 6.08 1.44 -8.02
CA GLY A 109 5.22 0.34 -8.44
C GLY A 109 5.06 0.23 -9.95
N ASP A 110 3.81 0.08 -10.39
CA ASP A 110 3.48 -0.48 -11.70
C ASP A 110 2.29 0.21 -12.42
N THR A 111 1.85 1.34 -11.91
CA THR A 111 0.78 2.10 -12.55
C THR A 111 1.21 2.65 -13.91
N THR A 112 0.25 3.02 -14.76
CA THR A 112 0.53 3.76 -15.99
C THR A 112 1.27 5.06 -15.70
N THR A 113 1.01 5.71 -14.55
CA THR A 113 1.74 6.91 -14.10
C THR A 113 3.21 6.61 -13.86
N ALA A 114 3.53 5.51 -13.16
CA ALA A 114 4.91 5.10 -12.92
C ALA A 114 5.67 4.83 -14.23
N PHE A 115 5.02 4.10 -15.15
CA PHE A 115 5.60 3.84 -16.48
C PHE A 115 5.86 5.12 -17.28
N VAL A 116 4.86 5.99 -17.36
CA VAL A 116 5.00 7.25 -18.13
C VAL A 116 6.00 8.19 -17.46
N GLY A 117 6.07 8.23 -16.13
CA GLY A 117 7.06 9.00 -15.38
C GLY A 117 8.49 8.54 -15.67
N ALA A 118 8.73 7.23 -15.68
CA ALA A 118 10.01 6.65 -16.04
C ALA A 118 10.40 6.95 -17.50
N LEU A 119 9.46 6.78 -18.42
CA LEU A 119 9.66 7.05 -19.85
C LEU A 119 9.97 8.54 -20.12
N ALA A 120 9.29 9.45 -19.43
CA ALA A 120 9.56 10.88 -19.53
C ALA A 120 10.96 11.23 -19.01
N GLY A 121 11.41 10.60 -17.94
CA GLY A 121 12.78 10.71 -17.43
C GLY A 121 13.81 10.26 -18.46
N PHE A 122 13.62 9.09 -19.02
CA PHE A 122 14.51 8.54 -20.06
C PHE A 122 14.61 9.47 -21.28
N TYR A 123 13.51 9.99 -21.79
CA TYR A 123 13.51 10.91 -22.94
C TYR A 123 14.29 12.21 -22.67
N ASN A 124 14.33 12.64 -21.41
CA ASN A 124 15.07 13.84 -20.99
C ASN A 124 16.49 13.50 -20.45
N LYS A 125 16.95 12.25 -20.56
CA LYS A 125 18.26 11.78 -20.06
C LYS A 125 18.44 12.04 -18.56
N ILE A 126 17.38 11.96 -17.80
CA ILE A 126 17.35 12.12 -16.34
C ILE A 126 17.30 10.73 -15.70
N LYS A 127 18.11 10.51 -14.68
CA LYS A 127 18.13 9.27 -13.92
C LYS A 127 16.79 8.97 -13.29
N VAL A 128 16.38 7.70 -13.29
CA VAL A 128 15.11 7.22 -12.75
C VAL A 128 15.35 6.21 -11.64
N ALA A 129 14.73 6.44 -10.49
CA ALA A 129 14.69 5.49 -9.36
C ALA A 129 13.30 4.84 -9.28
N HIS A 130 13.26 3.52 -9.33
CA HIS A 130 12.04 2.73 -9.23
C HIS A 130 11.89 2.14 -7.84
N ILE A 131 10.90 2.60 -7.09
CA ILE A 131 10.54 2.10 -5.75
C ILE A 131 9.58 0.93 -5.89
N GLU A 132 9.78 -0.13 -5.11
CA GLU A 132 9.05 -1.40 -5.20
C GLU A 132 9.31 -2.12 -6.53
N ALA A 133 10.57 -2.12 -6.97
CA ALA A 133 11.02 -2.77 -8.19
C ALA A 133 11.08 -4.29 -8.05
N GLY A 134 10.81 -5.02 -9.14
CA GLY A 134 11.09 -6.46 -9.24
C GLY A 134 9.94 -7.39 -8.84
N LEU A 135 8.76 -6.88 -8.46
CA LEU A 135 7.57 -7.72 -8.31
C LEU A 135 7.17 -8.30 -9.68
N ARG A 136 6.83 -9.60 -9.74
CA ARG A 136 6.40 -10.28 -10.98
C ARG A 136 5.29 -11.28 -10.74
N SER A 137 4.30 -11.28 -11.63
CA SER A 137 3.33 -12.35 -11.75
C SER A 137 3.73 -13.35 -12.84
N PHE A 138 4.63 -12.96 -13.75
CA PHE A 138 5.01 -13.71 -14.96
C PHE A 138 3.83 -13.99 -15.90
N HIS A 139 2.73 -13.27 -15.74
CA HIS A 139 1.55 -13.41 -16.58
C HIS A 139 1.17 -12.05 -17.17
N LYS A 140 1.55 -11.79 -18.41
CA LYS A 140 1.47 -10.51 -19.12
C LYS A 140 0.15 -9.74 -18.94
N PHE A 141 -0.97 -10.44 -18.79
CA PHE A 141 -2.31 -9.87 -18.68
C PHE A 141 -2.91 -9.97 -17.28
N SER A 142 -2.12 -10.33 -16.26
CA SER A 142 -2.61 -10.49 -14.89
C SER A 142 -1.56 -10.11 -13.84
N PRO A 143 -1.71 -8.97 -13.17
CA PRO A 143 -2.71 -7.92 -13.41
C PRO A 143 -2.47 -7.12 -14.70
N PHE A 144 -3.51 -6.58 -15.27
CA PHE A 144 -3.43 -5.77 -16.49
C PHE A 144 -3.84 -4.31 -16.21
N PRO A 145 -3.05 -3.31 -16.60
CA PRO A 145 -1.79 -3.37 -17.39
C PRO A 145 -0.51 -3.46 -16.53
N GLU A 146 -0.64 -3.67 -15.22
CA GLU A 146 0.41 -3.49 -14.22
C GLU A 146 1.63 -4.39 -14.45
N GLU A 147 1.43 -5.67 -14.84
CA GLU A 147 2.57 -6.58 -15.07
C GLU A 147 3.48 -6.08 -16.18
N THR A 148 2.91 -5.64 -17.29
CA THR A 148 3.70 -5.08 -18.39
C THR A 148 4.36 -3.77 -18.01
N ASN A 149 3.64 -2.89 -17.30
CA ASN A 149 4.19 -1.62 -16.85
C ASN A 149 5.44 -1.84 -15.97
N ARG A 150 5.39 -2.76 -14.98
CA ARG A 150 6.53 -2.98 -14.06
C ARG A 150 7.75 -3.55 -14.75
N VAL A 151 7.56 -4.41 -15.75
CA VAL A 151 8.66 -4.92 -16.59
C VAL A 151 9.30 -3.76 -17.38
N LEU A 152 8.50 -2.96 -18.06
CA LEU A 152 8.99 -1.82 -18.84
C LEU A 152 9.70 -0.79 -17.95
N VAL A 153 9.14 -0.46 -16.78
CA VAL A 153 9.79 0.45 -15.82
C VAL A 153 11.13 -0.10 -15.38
N SER A 154 11.25 -1.41 -15.14
CA SER A 154 12.51 -2.03 -14.74
C SER A 154 13.60 -1.91 -15.81
N HIS A 155 13.24 -1.92 -17.10
CA HIS A 155 14.23 -1.74 -18.18
C HIS A 155 14.55 -0.27 -18.48
N ILE A 156 13.73 0.66 -18.00
CA ILE A 156 13.95 2.11 -18.19
C ILE A 156 14.72 2.71 -17.00
N ALA A 157 14.42 2.26 -15.79
CA ALA A 157 14.99 2.83 -14.56
C ALA A 157 16.50 2.54 -14.42
N ASP A 158 17.20 3.49 -13.82
CA ASP A 158 18.65 3.36 -13.52
C ASP A 158 18.90 2.70 -12.16
N TYR A 159 17.98 2.90 -11.19
CA TYR A 159 18.12 2.39 -9.82
C TYR A 159 16.86 1.66 -9.38
N HIS A 160 17.02 0.43 -8.85
CA HIS A 160 15.93 -0.45 -8.49
C HIS A 160 15.93 -0.72 -6.99
N PHE A 161 14.92 -0.22 -6.29
CA PHE A 161 14.74 -0.46 -4.86
C PHE A 161 13.75 -1.60 -4.66
N ALA A 162 14.29 -2.80 -4.49
CA ALA A 162 13.51 -4.03 -4.37
C ALA A 162 12.99 -4.22 -2.94
N PRO A 163 11.72 -4.65 -2.75
CA PRO A 163 11.17 -4.89 -1.43
C PRO A 163 11.68 -6.17 -0.76
N THR A 164 12.04 -7.20 -1.55
CA THR A 164 12.47 -8.51 -1.07
C THR A 164 13.62 -9.06 -1.91
N ASP A 165 14.31 -10.10 -1.41
CA ASP A 165 15.33 -10.82 -2.19
C ASP A 165 14.73 -11.49 -3.41
N LYS A 166 13.50 -12.01 -3.32
CA LYS A 166 12.76 -12.57 -4.46
C LYS A 166 12.54 -11.53 -5.56
N ALA A 167 12.20 -10.29 -5.21
CA ALA A 167 12.08 -9.20 -6.17
C ALA A 167 13.42 -8.85 -6.82
N LYS A 168 14.53 -8.88 -6.06
CA LYS A 168 15.91 -8.75 -6.62
C LYS A 168 16.20 -9.87 -7.61
N GLU A 169 15.91 -11.13 -7.27
CA GLU A 169 16.12 -12.27 -8.16
C GLU A 169 15.35 -12.13 -9.48
N ASN A 170 14.14 -11.63 -9.45
CA ASN A 170 13.35 -11.38 -10.66
C ASN A 170 14.04 -10.36 -11.58
N LEU A 171 14.58 -9.28 -11.03
CA LEU A 171 15.33 -8.28 -11.79
C LEU A 171 16.61 -8.85 -12.40
N LEU A 172 17.35 -9.65 -11.64
CA LEU A 172 18.55 -10.34 -12.15
C LEU A 172 18.24 -11.29 -13.30
N ARG A 173 17.13 -12.03 -13.24
CA ARG A 173 16.66 -12.90 -14.34
C ARG A 173 16.34 -12.13 -15.61
N GLU A 174 15.98 -10.86 -15.49
CA GLU A 174 15.72 -9.93 -16.60
C GLU A 174 16.97 -9.16 -17.03
N SER A 175 18.16 -9.60 -16.59
CA SER A 175 19.47 -9.02 -16.95
C SER A 175 19.66 -7.57 -16.46
N ILE A 176 18.95 -7.16 -15.39
CA ILE A 176 19.24 -5.90 -14.71
C ILE A 176 20.53 -6.07 -13.90
N SER A 177 21.47 -5.12 -14.04
CA SER A 177 22.77 -5.17 -13.36
C SER A 177 22.64 -5.15 -11.84
N GLU A 178 23.32 -6.07 -11.15
CA GLU A 178 23.22 -6.22 -9.69
C GLU A 178 23.61 -4.95 -8.93
N GLU A 179 24.58 -4.20 -9.44
CA GLU A 179 25.04 -2.94 -8.85
C GLU A 179 23.96 -1.85 -8.76
N ASN A 180 22.91 -1.98 -9.59
CA ASN A 180 21.78 -1.06 -9.65
C ASN A 180 20.55 -1.57 -8.84
N ILE A 181 20.66 -2.72 -8.17
CA ILE A 181 19.56 -3.33 -7.41
C ILE A 181 19.84 -3.27 -5.90
N PHE A 182 18.96 -2.65 -5.15
CA PHE A 182 19.09 -2.47 -3.71
C PHE A 182 17.88 -3.09 -2.99
N VAL A 183 18.11 -4.14 -2.18
CA VAL A 183 17.07 -4.72 -1.33
C VAL A 183 16.90 -3.85 -0.10
N VAL A 184 15.78 -3.19 0.03
CA VAL A 184 15.54 -2.15 1.04
C VAL A 184 14.34 -2.43 1.95
N GLY A 185 13.46 -3.37 1.59
CA GLY A 185 12.14 -3.56 2.18
C GLY A 185 11.06 -2.73 1.46
N ASN A 186 9.81 -2.89 1.87
CA ASN A 186 8.69 -2.15 1.30
C ASN A 186 8.40 -0.89 2.14
N THR A 187 8.35 0.26 1.50
CA THR A 187 8.07 1.56 2.12
C THR A 187 6.64 1.66 2.68
N VAL A 188 5.75 0.73 2.35
CA VAL A 188 4.42 0.64 2.97
C VAL A 188 4.51 0.45 4.48
N ILE A 189 5.53 -0.25 4.97
CA ILE A 189 5.74 -0.48 6.40
C ILE A 189 6.20 0.82 7.09
N ASP A 190 7.07 1.59 6.43
CA ASP A 190 7.44 2.93 6.89
C ASP A 190 6.21 3.85 6.98
N ALA A 191 5.33 3.78 5.96
CA ALA A 191 4.09 4.56 5.92
C ALA A 191 3.12 4.15 7.04
N LEU A 192 2.99 2.85 7.30
CA LEU A 192 2.17 2.33 8.39
C LEU A 192 2.62 2.91 9.74
N PHE A 193 3.91 2.81 10.07
CA PHE A 193 4.42 3.34 11.35
C PHE A 193 4.32 4.86 11.43
N MET A 194 4.67 5.57 10.36
CA MET A 194 4.48 7.03 10.28
C MET A 194 3.01 7.42 10.46
N GLY A 195 2.10 6.69 9.83
CA GLY A 195 0.65 6.89 9.96
C GLY A 195 0.16 6.62 11.38
N LEU A 196 0.62 5.56 12.04
CA LEU A 196 0.28 5.26 13.43
C LEU A 196 0.78 6.33 14.38
N ASP A 197 1.98 6.87 14.17
CA ASP A 197 2.48 8.00 14.97
C ASP A 197 1.57 9.23 14.86
N ILE A 198 1.02 9.48 13.66
CA ILE A 198 0.06 10.58 13.44
C ILE A 198 -1.26 10.31 14.15
N VAL A 199 -1.86 9.12 13.99
CA VAL A 199 -3.18 8.81 14.57
C VAL A 199 -3.12 8.69 16.09
N ASN A 200 -2.03 8.20 16.65
CA ASN A 200 -1.85 8.06 18.11
C ASN A 200 -1.76 9.41 18.84
N ARG A 201 -1.43 10.50 18.14
CA ARG A 201 -1.45 11.86 18.73
C ARG A 201 -2.86 12.32 19.09
N ASN A 202 -3.90 11.76 18.46
CA ASN A 202 -5.30 12.07 18.73
C ASN A 202 -6.16 10.80 18.70
N GLU A 203 -5.78 9.82 19.51
CA GLU A 203 -6.39 8.50 19.53
C GLU A 203 -7.87 8.52 19.94
N LYS A 204 -8.27 9.49 20.78
CA LYS A 204 -9.65 9.68 21.22
C LYS A 204 -10.63 9.79 20.04
N ARG A 205 -10.25 10.51 18.97
CA ARG A 205 -11.08 10.64 17.75
C ARG A 205 -11.47 9.28 17.16
N PHE A 206 -10.55 8.32 17.18
CA PHE A 206 -10.78 7.00 16.60
C PHE A 206 -11.64 6.14 17.52
N TYR A 207 -11.45 6.19 18.84
CA TYR A 207 -12.36 5.55 19.79
C TYR A 207 -13.77 6.11 19.69
N ASP A 208 -13.92 7.43 19.55
CA ASP A 208 -15.23 8.08 19.39
C ASP A 208 -15.91 7.64 18.09
N TYR A 209 -15.17 7.48 16.99
CA TYR A 209 -15.69 6.99 15.72
C TYR A 209 -16.14 5.53 15.82
N PHE A 210 -15.35 4.67 16.44
CA PHE A 210 -15.64 3.24 16.61
C PHE A 210 -16.35 2.90 17.94
N ARG A 211 -17.03 3.87 18.56
CA ARG A 211 -17.71 3.70 19.87
C ARG A 211 -18.77 2.60 19.91
N PHE A 212 -19.20 2.10 18.74
CA PHE A 212 -20.11 0.98 18.62
C PHE A 212 -19.45 -0.38 18.80
N LEU A 213 -18.11 -0.46 18.83
CA LEU A 213 -17.34 -1.67 19.13
C LEU A 213 -17.10 -1.81 20.62
N ASP A 214 -17.23 -3.03 21.12
CA ASP A 214 -16.83 -3.39 22.47
C ASP A 214 -15.34 -3.78 22.50
N PHE A 215 -14.46 -2.82 22.82
CA PHE A 215 -13.02 -3.02 22.89
C PHE A 215 -12.54 -3.92 24.04
N SER A 216 -13.44 -4.39 24.93
CA SER A 216 -13.10 -5.43 25.91
C SER A 216 -13.03 -6.81 25.28
N LYS A 217 -13.61 -6.98 24.10
CA LYS A 217 -13.58 -8.21 23.31
C LYS A 217 -12.45 -8.20 22.28
N ARG A 218 -12.16 -9.37 21.72
CA ARG A 218 -11.23 -9.49 20.59
C ARG A 218 -11.90 -9.01 19.32
N ILE A 219 -11.23 -8.09 18.60
CA ILE A 219 -11.73 -7.53 17.36
C ILE A 219 -11.16 -8.30 16.18
N ILE A 220 -12.02 -8.75 15.28
CA ILE A 220 -11.67 -9.35 14.00
C ILE A 220 -11.96 -8.34 12.90
N LEU A 221 -10.91 -7.86 12.23
CA LEU A 221 -11.07 -7.03 11.05
C LEU A 221 -11.23 -7.91 9.81
N VAL A 222 -12.27 -7.65 9.03
CA VAL A 222 -12.53 -8.36 7.77
C VAL A 222 -12.42 -7.37 6.62
N THR A 223 -11.69 -7.73 5.56
CA THR A 223 -11.70 -6.99 4.29
C THR A 223 -11.78 -7.98 3.13
N GLY A 224 -12.73 -7.78 2.23
CA GLY A 224 -12.94 -8.66 1.09
C GLY A 224 -13.60 -7.92 -0.07
N HIS A 225 -13.00 -7.99 -1.27
CA HIS A 225 -13.48 -7.26 -2.44
C HIS A 225 -13.02 -7.85 -3.78
N ARG A 226 -12.22 -8.92 -3.76
CA ARG A 226 -11.65 -9.50 -4.97
C ARG A 226 -12.71 -10.13 -5.86
N ARG A 227 -12.62 -9.86 -7.17
CA ARG A 227 -13.58 -10.36 -8.18
C ARG A 227 -13.58 -11.88 -8.28
N GLU A 228 -12.43 -12.52 -8.05
CA GLU A 228 -12.28 -13.97 -8.01
C GLU A 228 -13.14 -14.66 -6.95
N SER A 229 -13.54 -13.91 -5.91
CA SER A 229 -14.37 -14.43 -4.81
C SER A 229 -15.87 -14.20 -5.02
N PHE A 230 -16.32 -13.55 -6.11
CA PHE A 230 -17.75 -13.28 -6.31
C PHE A 230 -18.58 -14.57 -6.45
N GLY A 231 -19.82 -14.51 -5.99
CA GLY A 231 -20.75 -15.65 -6.00
C GLY A 231 -20.57 -16.58 -4.80
N LYS A 232 -20.51 -17.87 -5.03
CA LYS A 232 -20.44 -18.91 -3.99
C LYS A 232 -19.29 -18.74 -2.99
N PRO A 233 -18.06 -18.38 -3.41
CA PRO A 233 -16.98 -18.08 -2.47
C PRO A 233 -17.35 -17.00 -1.45
N PHE A 234 -17.98 -15.89 -1.88
CA PHE A 234 -18.42 -14.83 -0.96
C PHE A 234 -19.51 -15.31 0.00
N GLU A 235 -20.43 -16.16 -0.45
CA GLU A 235 -21.44 -16.78 0.42
C GLU A 235 -20.80 -17.62 1.52
N ASN A 236 -19.79 -18.42 1.16
CA ASN A 236 -19.04 -19.24 2.13
C ASN A 236 -18.36 -18.37 3.18
N ILE A 237 -17.71 -17.26 2.75
CA ILE A 237 -17.12 -16.28 3.68
C ILE A 237 -18.18 -15.72 4.62
N CYS A 238 -19.33 -15.29 4.10
CA CYS A 238 -20.42 -14.78 4.95
C CYS A 238 -20.92 -15.85 5.94
N HIS A 239 -21.03 -17.11 5.53
CA HIS A 239 -21.41 -18.21 6.42
C HIS A 239 -20.35 -18.47 7.50
N ALA A 240 -19.06 -18.36 7.14
CA ALA A 240 -17.98 -18.44 8.12
C ALA A 240 -18.07 -17.31 9.16
N LEU A 241 -18.30 -16.08 8.72
CA LEU A 241 -18.44 -14.92 9.62
C LEU A 241 -19.64 -15.06 10.57
N LYS A 242 -20.79 -15.60 10.10
CA LYS A 242 -21.95 -15.93 10.96
C LYS A 242 -21.59 -16.94 12.05
N GLU A 243 -20.78 -17.91 11.73
CA GLU A 243 -20.37 -18.92 12.70
C GLU A 243 -19.36 -18.36 13.71
N ILE A 244 -18.40 -17.56 13.23
CA ILE A 244 -17.42 -16.84 14.06
C ILE A 244 -18.13 -15.87 15.03
N ALA A 245 -19.22 -15.25 14.60
CA ALA A 245 -20.01 -14.36 15.46
C ALA A 245 -20.65 -15.04 16.69
N ARG A 246 -20.64 -16.38 16.77
CA ARG A 246 -21.06 -17.11 17.97
C ARG A 246 -20.00 -17.12 19.06
N GLU A 247 -18.76 -16.79 18.70
CA GLU A 247 -17.65 -16.63 19.65
C GLU A 247 -17.75 -15.27 20.36
N ASN A 248 -17.03 -15.08 21.46
CA ASN A 248 -16.97 -13.79 22.17
C ASN A 248 -15.99 -12.82 21.48
N VAL A 249 -16.40 -12.34 20.29
CA VAL A 249 -15.62 -11.44 19.46
C VAL A 249 -16.50 -10.31 18.90
N GLU A 250 -15.87 -9.23 18.49
CA GLU A 250 -16.47 -8.20 17.62
C GLU A 250 -15.87 -8.35 16.21
N THR A 251 -16.70 -8.43 15.20
CA THR A 251 -16.29 -8.48 13.80
C THR A 251 -16.63 -7.16 13.14
N ILE A 252 -15.63 -6.51 12.54
CA ILE A 252 -15.86 -5.29 11.76
C ILE A 252 -15.45 -5.50 10.31
N TYR A 253 -16.36 -5.18 9.40
CA TYR A 253 -16.19 -5.35 7.98
C TYR A 253 -16.46 -4.04 7.22
N PRO A 254 -15.40 -3.28 6.86
CA PRO A 254 -15.51 -2.20 5.88
C PRO A 254 -15.90 -2.78 4.52
N VAL A 255 -17.16 -2.62 4.14
CA VAL A 255 -17.72 -3.25 2.94
C VAL A 255 -17.43 -2.42 1.71
N HIS A 256 -16.72 -3.00 0.75
CA HIS A 256 -16.38 -2.34 -0.51
C HIS A 256 -17.62 -1.91 -1.29
N LEU A 257 -17.56 -0.75 -1.98
CA LEU A 257 -18.69 -0.14 -2.67
C LEU A 257 -19.24 -0.96 -3.87
N ASN A 258 -18.46 -1.93 -4.36
CA ASN A 258 -18.87 -2.76 -5.49
C ASN A 258 -20.22 -3.45 -5.19
N PRO A 259 -21.25 -3.29 -6.06
CA PRO A 259 -22.56 -3.91 -5.88
C PRO A 259 -22.50 -5.43 -5.69
N ASN A 260 -21.57 -6.12 -6.36
CA ASN A 260 -21.38 -7.56 -6.19
C ASN A 260 -20.93 -7.94 -4.78
N VAL A 261 -20.16 -7.09 -4.10
CA VAL A 261 -19.78 -7.31 -2.69
C VAL A 261 -20.95 -7.00 -1.79
N ARG A 262 -21.58 -5.82 -1.94
CA ARG A 262 -22.72 -5.39 -1.12
C ARG A 262 -23.90 -6.33 -1.21
N GLY A 263 -24.22 -6.80 -2.42
CA GLY A 263 -25.32 -7.74 -2.67
C GLY A 263 -25.14 -9.10 -2.00
N HIS A 264 -23.92 -9.52 -1.71
CA HIS A 264 -23.66 -10.74 -0.95
C HIS A 264 -23.60 -10.50 0.57
N VAL A 265 -22.95 -9.42 1.00
CA VAL A 265 -22.63 -9.14 2.40
C VAL A 265 -23.84 -8.67 3.18
N TYR A 266 -24.50 -7.59 2.75
CA TYR A 266 -25.59 -6.97 3.51
C TYR A 266 -26.79 -7.93 3.76
N PRO A 267 -27.33 -8.66 2.76
CA PRO A 267 -28.45 -9.55 3.00
C PRO A 267 -28.15 -10.69 3.98
N ARG A 268 -26.87 -11.05 4.10
CA ARG A 268 -26.44 -12.19 4.90
C ARG A 268 -25.96 -11.83 6.30
N LEU A 269 -25.37 -10.65 6.47
CA LEU A 269 -24.68 -10.29 7.72
C LEU A 269 -25.33 -9.14 8.47
N SER A 270 -26.26 -8.37 7.86
CA SER A 270 -26.99 -7.32 8.55
C SER A 270 -27.81 -7.86 9.72
N GLY A 271 -27.86 -7.08 10.81
CA GLY A 271 -28.65 -7.42 12.00
C GLY A 271 -27.99 -8.42 12.95
N ILE A 272 -26.81 -8.94 12.65
CA ILE A 272 -26.03 -9.77 13.58
C ILE A 272 -25.33 -8.85 14.57
N LYS A 273 -25.64 -8.94 15.86
CA LYS A 273 -25.31 -7.97 16.91
C LYS A 273 -23.81 -7.61 16.98
N ASN A 274 -22.90 -8.56 16.78
CA ASN A 274 -21.46 -8.40 16.89
C ASN A 274 -20.75 -8.46 15.52
N ILE A 275 -21.48 -8.23 14.43
CA ILE A 275 -20.94 -8.00 13.08
C ILE A 275 -21.30 -6.58 12.67
N HIS A 276 -20.31 -5.73 12.53
CA HIS A 276 -20.45 -4.33 12.19
C HIS A 276 -20.05 -4.12 10.73
N LEU A 277 -21.06 -3.89 9.87
CA LEU A 277 -20.85 -3.53 8.47
C LEU A 277 -20.74 -2.02 8.38
N VAL A 278 -19.59 -1.53 7.94
CA VAL A 278 -19.32 -0.09 7.80
C VAL A 278 -18.92 0.26 6.37
N GLU A 279 -19.01 1.54 6.03
CA GLU A 279 -18.50 2.04 4.76
C GLU A 279 -16.97 1.88 4.68
N PRO A 280 -16.38 1.87 3.46
CA PRO A 280 -14.93 1.82 3.30
C PRO A 280 -14.22 2.88 4.14
N LEU A 281 -13.21 2.46 4.88
CA LEU A 281 -12.48 3.34 5.78
C LEU A 281 -11.39 4.13 5.03
N GLU A 282 -11.22 5.38 5.42
CA GLU A 282 -10.02 6.13 5.08
C GLU A 282 -8.79 5.50 5.74
N TYR A 283 -7.61 5.72 5.15
CA TYR A 283 -6.36 5.10 5.59
C TYR A 283 -6.06 5.27 7.09
N PRO A 284 -6.21 6.47 7.72
CA PRO A 284 -5.97 6.62 9.15
C PRO A 284 -6.88 5.76 10.03
N TYR A 285 -8.15 5.63 9.68
CA TYR A 285 -9.09 4.77 10.42
C TYR A 285 -8.78 3.28 10.23
N LEU A 286 -8.36 2.89 9.02
CA LEU A 286 -8.00 1.51 8.72
C LEU A 286 -6.76 1.07 9.50
N ILE A 287 -5.67 1.85 9.48
CA ILE A 287 -4.43 1.49 10.18
C ILE A 287 -4.61 1.48 11.71
N TRP A 288 -5.38 2.43 12.24
CA TRP A 288 -5.71 2.44 13.66
C TRP A 288 -6.52 1.19 14.03
N LEU A 289 -7.55 0.86 13.27
CA LEU A 289 -8.37 -0.33 13.51
C LEU A 289 -7.56 -1.63 13.37
N MET A 290 -6.66 -1.73 12.37
CA MET A 290 -5.71 -2.85 12.26
C MET A 290 -4.86 -2.97 13.53
N SER A 291 -4.39 -1.85 14.09
CA SER A 291 -3.57 -1.87 15.32
C SER A 291 -4.35 -2.38 16.54
N LYS A 292 -5.66 -2.16 16.60
CA LYS A 292 -6.56 -2.62 17.67
C LYS A 292 -7.14 -4.02 17.44
N SER A 293 -7.02 -4.54 16.24
CA SER A 293 -7.54 -5.88 15.91
C SER A 293 -6.73 -6.98 16.57
N TYR A 294 -7.38 -8.09 16.87
CA TYR A 294 -6.74 -9.31 17.35
C TYR A 294 -6.16 -10.11 16.18
N LEU A 295 -6.95 -10.34 15.14
CA LEU A 295 -6.54 -10.97 13.89
C LEU A 295 -7.26 -10.31 12.70
N ILE A 296 -6.78 -10.59 11.49
CA ILE A 296 -7.32 -9.99 10.28
C ILE A 296 -7.65 -11.09 9.26
N LEU A 297 -8.88 -11.06 8.75
CA LEU A 297 -9.34 -11.84 7.60
C LEU A 297 -9.32 -10.94 6.37
N THR A 298 -8.52 -11.26 5.34
CA THR A 298 -8.36 -10.35 4.19
C THR A 298 -8.11 -11.07 2.86
N ASP A 299 -8.52 -10.44 1.76
CA ASP A 299 -8.10 -10.78 0.41
C ASP A 299 -7.14 -9.71 -0.20
N SER A 300 -6.84 -8.65 0.59
CA SER A 300 -6.01 -7.51 0.16
C SER A 300 -4.52 -7.82 0.26
N GLY A 301 -3.76 -7.60 -0.84
CA GLY A 301 -2.31 -7.71 -0.84
C GLY A 301 -1.62 -6.70 0.11
N GLY A 302 -2.07 -5.45 0.16
CA GLY A 302 -1.49 -4.43 1.04
C GLY A 302 -1.63 -4.78 2.52
N ILE A 303 -2.80 -5.27 2.94
CA ILE A 303 -3.01 -5.69 4.34
C ILE A 303 -2.15 -6.90 4.71
N GLN A 304 -1.90 -7.83 3.76
CA GLN A 304 -0.97 -8.94 3.96
C GLN A 304 0.47 -8.45 4.23
N GLU A 305 0.85 -7.32 3.67
CA GLU A 305 2.15 -6.70 3.90
C GLU A 305 2.20 -5.91 5.22
N GLU A 306 1.15 -5.13 5.52
CA GLU A 306 1.11 -4.18 6.65
C GLU A 306 0.83 -4.85 8.00
N ALA A 307 -0.18 -5.70 8.08
CA ALA A 307 -0.69 -6.26 9.35
C ALA A 307 0.34 -7.07 10.16
N PRO A 308 1.25 -7.85 9.56
CA PRO A 308 2.30 -8.54 10.31
C PRO A 308 3.23 -7.62 11.09
N SER A 309 3.47 -6.38 10.59
CA SER A 309 4.27 -5.37 11.29
C SER A 309 3.63 -4.88 12.59
N LEU A 310 2.32 -5.10 12.76
CA LEU A 310 1.57 -4.81 13.97
C LEU A 310 1.44 -6.03 14.90
N GLY A 311 2.09 -7.15 14.57
CA GLY A 311 1.96 -8.40 15.29
C GLY A 311 0.54 -9.00 15.20
N LYS A 312 -0.14 -8.81 14.07
CA LYS A 312 -1.50 -9.32 13.85
C LYS A 312 -1.46 -10.51 12.92
N PRO A 313 -1.91 -11.70 13.34
CA PRO A 313 -2.09 -12.85 12.47
C PRO A 313 -3.02 -12.50 11.31
N VAL A 314 -2.62 -12.90 10.09
CA VAL A 314 -3.37 -12.66 8.88
C VAL A 314 -3.90 -13.97 8.32
N LEU A 315 -5.21 -14.07 8.15
CA LEU A 315 -5.87 -15.17 7.45
C LEU A 315 -6.29 -14.69 6.05
N VAL A 316 -5.66 -15.26 5.03
CA VAL A 316 -5.83 -14.82 3.65
C VAL A 316 -6.96 -15.61 3.00
N MET A 317 -8.07 -14.92 2.68
CA MET A 317 -9.29 -15.48 2.07
C MET A 317 -9.14 -15.58 0.55
N ARG A 318 -8.09 -16.24 0.09
CA ARG A 318 -7.79 -16.51 -1.32
C ARG A 318 -7.25 -17.92 -1.47
N ASP A 319 -7.44 -18.52 -2.64
CA ASP A 319 -6.85 -19.83 -2.95
C ASP A 319 -5.38 -19.71 -3.35
N VAL A 320 -5.00 -18.56 -3.94
CA VAL A 320 -3.63 -18.22 -4.32
C VAL A 320 -3.32 -16.78 -3.93
N THR A 321 -2.10 -16.52 -3.48
CA THR A 321 -1.61 -15.16 -3.22
C THR A 321 -0.25 -14.95 -3.89
N GLU A 322 -0.04 -13.75 -4.41
CA GLU A 322 1.25 -13.28 -4.90
C GLU A 322 2.20 -12.86 -3.77
N ARG A 323 1.71 -12.82 -2.51
CA ARG A 323 2.45 -12.48 -1.29
C ARG A 323 2.89 -13.74 -0.56
N THR A 324 3.62 -14.60 -1.26
CA THR A 324 4.05 -15.91 -0.73
C THR A 324 5.04 -15.76 0.42
N GLU A 325 5.84 -14.69 0.44
CA GLU A 325 6.80 -14.42 1.51
C GLU A 325 6.15 -14.35 2.91
N GLY A 326 4.92 -13.81 3.00
CA GLY A 326 4.17 -13.76 4.27
C GLY A 326 3.72 -15.14 4.74
N ILE A 327 3.38 -16.03 3.80
CA ILE A 327 3.03 -17.43 4.09
C ILE A 327 4.28 -18.20 4.52
N ASP A 328 5.37 -18.06 3.75
CA ASP A 328 6.65 -18.75 4.01
C ASP A 328 7.25 -18.31 5.35
N ALA A 329 7.10 -17.04 5.71
CA ALA A 329 7.54 -16.50 7.00
C ALA A 329 6.60 -16.86 8.16
N GLY A 330 5.43 -17.48 7.93
CA GLY A 330 4.46 -17.84 8.96
C GLY A 330 3.68 -16.66 9.56
N THR A 331 3.73 -15.48 8.95
CA THR A 331 2.94 -14.31 9.39
C THR A 331 1.52 -14.32 8.85
N ALA A 332 1.27 -15.07 7.79
CA ALA A 332 -0.02 -15.22 7.15
C ALA A 332 -0.34 -16.70 6.88
N LEU A 333 -1.63 -17.04 6.89
CA LEU A 333 -2.13 -18.37 6.57
C LEU A 333 -3.14 -18.30 5.45
N LEU A 334 -2.94 -19.07 4.37
CA LEU A 334 -3.85 -19.16 3.24
C LEU A 334 -5.04 -20.06 3.61
N VAL A 335 -6.20 -19.45 3.85
CA VAL A 335 -7.41 -20.16 4.27
C VAL A 335 -8.42 -20.38 3.13
N GLY A 336 -8.19 -19.75 1.97
CA GLY A 336 -9.15 -19.83 0.86
C GLY A 336 -10.49 -19.20 1.19
N THR A 337 -11.51 -19.60 0.45
CA THR A 337 -12.90 -19.17 0.66
C THR A 337 -13.78 -20.30 1.24
N ASP A 338 -13.14 -21.36 1.73
CA ASP A 338 -13.82 -22.49 2.36
C ASP A 338 -14.28 -22.13 3.78
N LYS A 339 -15.57 -22.33 4.07
CA LYS A 339 -16.19 -21.95 5.33
C LYS A 339 -15.53 -22.64 6.53
N GLU A 340 -15.36 -23.96 6.45
CA GLU A 340 -14.85 -24.78 7.55
C GLU A 340 -13.41 -24.43 7.86
N LYS A 341 -12.60 -24.20 6.84
CA LYS A 341 -11.19 -23.84 6.97
C LYS A 341 -11.05 -22.44 7.61
N ILE A 342 -11.85 -21.45 7.20
CA ILE A 342 -11.88 -20.12 7.80
C ILE A 342 -12.25 -20.21 9.29
N VAL A 343 -13.36 -20.87 9.61
CA VAL A 343 -13.85 -21.03 10.99
C VAL A 343 -12.83 -21.75 11.86
N LYS A 344 -12.28 -22.87 11.40
CA LYS A 344 -11.26 -23.64 12.10
C LYS A 344 -10.03 -22.80 12.41
N SER A 345 -9.53 -22.04 11.42
CA SER A 345 -8.35 -21.20 11.59
C SER A 345 -8.58 -20.07 12.59
N VAL A 346 -9.74 -19.41 12.53
CA VAL A 346 -10.11 -18.36 13.50
C VAL A 346 -10.22 -18.95 14.91
N LYS A 347 -10.96 -20.06 15.09
CA LYS A 347 -11.12 -20.72 16.40
C LYS A 347 -9.78 -21.19 16.97
N MET A 348 -8.89 -21.71 16.14
CA MET A 348 -7.53 -22.08 16.53
C MET A 348 -6.79 -20.88 17.12
N LEU A 349 -6.78 -19.73 16.43
CA LEU A 349 -6.09 -18.52 16.91
C LEU A 349 -6.78 -17.92 18.15
N LEU A 350 -8.09 -18.08 18.31
CA LEU A 350 -8.82 -17.61 19.50
C LEU A 350 -8.54 -18.47 20.73
N SER A 351 -8.36 -19.78 20.57
CA SER A 351 -8.22 -20.74 21.69
C SER A 351 -6.77 -21.10 22.01
N ASN A 352 -5.87 -21.07 21.02
CA ASN A 352 -4.47 -21.46 21.17
C ASN A 352 -3.53 -20.25 21.15
N LYS A 353 -3.12 -19.79 22.34
CA LYS A 353 -2.21 -18.66 22.50
C LYS A 353 -0.81 -18.93 21.90
N GLY A 354 -0.39 -20.20 21.85
CA GLY A 354 0.87 -20.61 21.22
C GLY A 354 0.87 -20.34 19.73
N GLU A 355 -0.14 -20.84 19.01
CA GLU A 355 -0.30 -20.61 17.57
C GLU A 355 -0.47 -19.13 17.24
N TYR A 356 -1.27 -18.40 18.03
CA TYR A 356 -1.40 -16.96 17.89
C TYR A 356 -0.03 -16.26 18.00
N ASN A 357 0.73 -16.56 19.07
CA ASN A 357 2.03 -15.94 19.31
C ASN A 357 3.05 -16.32 18.25
N ASN A 358 3.00 -17.53 17.72
CA ASN A 358 3.87 -17.95 16.61
C ASN A 358 3.67 -17.04 15.42
N MET A 359 2.43 -16.85 14.95
CA MET A 359 2.15 -15.96 13.84
C MET A 359 2.45 -14.49 14.14
N ALA A 360 2.07 -14.00 15.33
CA ALA A 360 2.20 -12.59 15.72
C ALA A 360 3.64 -12.12 15.95
N LYS A 361 4.57 -13.02 16.28
CA LYS A 361 5.97 -12.70 16.62
C LYS A 361 6.94 -12.93 15.46
N HIS A 362 6.51 -13.55 14.37
CA HIS A 362 7.37 -13.71 13.20
C HIS A 362 7.75 -12.34 12.60
N ARG A 363 9.00 -12.25 12.16
CA ARG A 363 9.48 -11.05 11.48
C ARG A 363 8.73 -10.84 10.16
N ASN A 364 8.23 -9.64 9.94
CA ASN A 364 7.60 -9.30 8.67
C ASN A 364 8.61 -9.34 7.52
N PRO A 365 8.42 -10.20 6.50
CA PRO A 365 9.37 -10.32 5.38
C PRO A 365 9.39 -9.08 4.48
N TYR A 366 8.34 -8.27 4.52
CA TYR A 366 8.20 -7.09 3.66
C TYR A 366 8.94 -5.86 4.21
N GLY A 367 9.40 -5.87 5.45
CA GLY A 367 10.19 -4.76 5.97
C GLY A 367 10.08 -4.55 7.49
N ASP A 368 10.90 -3.62 7.96
CA ASP A 368 11.04 -3.26 9.38
C ASP A 368 10.76 -1.77 9.67
N GLY A 369 10.18 -1.04 8.70
CA GLY A 369 9.89 0.39 8.80
C GLY A 369 11.12 1.30 8.60
N LYS A 370 12.20 0.78 8.02
CA LYS A 370 13.44 1.54 7.74
C LYS A 370 13.79 1.56 6.24
N SER A 371 12.86 1.20 5.38
CA SER A 371 13.08 1.14 3.92
C SER A 371 13.41 2.51 3.36
N SER A 372 12.65 3.54 3.73
CA SER A 372 12.90 4.93 3.30
C SER A 372 14.25 5.47 3.76
N MET A 373 14.75 5.06 4.93
CA MET A 373 16.07 5.43 5.41
C MET A 373 17.18 4.75 4.58
N ARG A 374 17.02 3.47 4.22
CA ARG A 374 17.95 2.73 3.35
C ARG A 374 17.99 3.36 1.97
N ILE A 375 16.83 3.66 1.38
CA ILE A 375 16.71 4.34 0.08
C ILE A 375 17.41 5.70 0.14
N ARG A 376 17.14 6.53 1.15
CA ARG A 376 17.81 7.83 1.35
C ARG A 376 19.33 7.69 1.38
N THR A 377 19.82 6.73 2.16
CA THR A 377 21.26 6.50 2.31
C THR A 377 21.90 6.10 0.99
N THR A 378 21.24 5.24 0.21
CA THR A 378 21.69 4.80 -1.12
C THR A 378 21.67 5.97 -2.10
N ILE A 379 20.57 6.71 -2.21
CA ILE A 379 20.47 7.87 -3.11
C ILE A 379 21.55 8.90 -2.78
N LYS A 380 21.80 9.17 -1.48
CA LYS A 380 22.88 10.09 -1.08
C LYS A 380 24.27 9.65 -1.60
N LYS A 381 24.54 8.34 -1.61
CA LYS A 381 25.82 7.80 -2.14
C LYS A 381 25.89 7.87 -3.66
N LEU A 382 24.77 7.62 -4.35
CA LEU A 382 24.70 7.63 -5.82
C LEU A 382 24.81 9.03 -6.43
N LEU A 383 24.60 10.08 -5.64
CA LEU A 383 24.66 11.49 -6.08
C LEU A 383 25.97 12.19 -5.71
N GLN A 384 26.87 11.52 -4.98
CA GLN A 384 28.21 11.95 -4.67
C GLN A 384 29.19 11.59 -5.79
#